data_b5f0c2a552806b6f8abe83f005fec026
#
_entry.id   b5f0c2a552806b6f8abe83f005fec026
#
_cell.length_a   1.000
_cell.length_b   1.000
_cell.length_c   1.000
_cell.angle_alpha   90.00
_cell.angle_beta   90.00
_cell.angle_gamma   90.00
#
_symmetry.space_group_name_H-M   'P 1'
#
loop_
_entity.id
_entity.type
_entity.pdbx_description
1 polymer ?
#
loop_
_entity_poly.entity_id
_entity_poly.type
_entity_poly.pdbx_seq_one_letter_code
_entity_poly.pdbx_strand_id
1 'polypeptide(L)' 'LTDTKHFSQESFGYMRLSQILKLIPVSKATWWNGCKTGQFPKPYKLGPRITAWKTSDIYQCLQQFQLSRENKSG' A
#
# COMPACT_ATOMS: atom_id res chain seq x y z
N LEU A 1 13.06 3.65 -22.81
CA LEU A 1 13.86 2.84 -21.91
C LEU A 1 13.78 3.34 -20.49
N THR A 2 13.97 4.63 -20.34
CA THR A 2 13.87 5.26 -19.04
C THR A 2 12.47 5.12 -18.49
N ASP A 3 11.51 5.27 -19.35
CA ASP A 3 10.12 5.15 -18.94
C ASP A 3 9.82 3.77 -18.41
N THR A 4 10.38 2.78 -19.05
CA THR A 4 10.19 1.40 -18.62
C THR A 4 10.70 1.20 -17.21
N LYS A 5 11.83 1.80 -16.91
CA LYS A 5 12.39 1.71 -15.57
C LYS A 5 11.45 2.31 -14.54
N HIS A 6 10.89 3.43 -14.86
CA HIS A 6 9.96 4.09 -13.95
C HIS A 6 8.79 3.19 -13.63
N PHE A 7 8.19 2.64 -14.64
CA PHE A 7 7.07 1.74 -14.43
C PHE A 7 7.45 0.56 -13.57
N SER A 8 8.60 -0.01 -13.86
CA SER A 8 9.05 -1.17 -13.10
C SER A 8 9.16 -0.85 -11.63
N GLN A 9 9.70 0.30 -11.32
CA GLN A 9 9.87 0.67 -9.92
C GLN A 9 8.54 0.91 -9.23
N GLU A 10 7.59 1.44 -9.94
CA GLU A 10 6.28 1.69 -9.35
C GLU A 10 5.47 0.42 -9.23
N SER A 11 5.59 -0.46 -10.20
CA SER A 11 4.82 -1.69 -10.22
C SER A 11 5.44 -2.79 -9.38
N PHE A 12 6.75 -2.84 -9.36
CA PHE A 12 7.48 -3.87 -8.61
C PHE A 12 8.23 -3.20 -7.50
N GLY A 13 8.47 -3.90 -6.46
CA GLY A 13 9.20 -3.36 -5.37
C GLY A 13 8.34 -3.29 -4.13
N TYR A 14 8.90 -2.71 -3.10
CA TYR A 14 8.27 -2.70 -1.80
C TYR A 14 8.30 -1.31 -1.21
N MET A 15 7.33 -1.02 -0.37
CA MET A 15 7.22 0.26 0.32
C MET A 15 7.31 0.04 1.82
N ARG A 16 7.99 0.95 2.48
CA ARG A 16 8.04 0.94 3.93
C ARG A 16 6.85 1.69 4.49
N LEU A 17 6.56 1.46 5.76
CA LEU A 17 5.39 2.06 6.39
C LEU A 17 5.38 3.58 6.27
N SER A 18 6.52 4.21 6.46
CA SER A 18 6.58 5.66 6.38
C SER A 18 6.15 6.17 5.01
N GLN A 19 6.47 5.43 3.97
CA GLN A 19 6.06 5.81 2.62
C GLN A 19 4.57 5.61 2.42
N ILE A 20 4.06 4.52 2.96
CA ILE A 20 2.63 4.21 2.82
C ILE A 20 1.79 5.26 3.51
N LEU A 21 2.19 5.68 4.70
CA LEU A 21 1.41 6.65 5.45
C LEU A 21 1.41 8.03 4.81
N LYS A 22 2.30 8.27 3.87
CA LYS A 22 2.24 9.50 3.09
C LYS A 22 1.15 9.44 2.03
N LEU A 23 0.85 8.24 1.56
CA LEU A 23 -0.18 8.04 0.56
C LEU A 23 -1.54 7.82 1.20
N ILE A 24 -1.56 7.15 2.32
CA ILE A 24 -2.82 6.82 3.00
C ILE A 24 -2.77 7.47 4.38
N PRO A 25 -3.49 8.56 4.58
CA PRO A 25 -3.37 9.36 5.80
C PRO A 25 -4.13 8.78 6.98
N VAL A 26 -3.63 7.69 7.51
CA VAL A 26 -4.17 7.09 8.71
C VAL A 26 -3.04 6.97 9.73
N SER A 27 -3.42 6.74 11.00
CA SER A 27 -2.40 6.55 12.02
C SER A 27 -1.75 5.17 11.87
N LYS A 28 -0.60 5.02 12.50
CA LYS A 28 0.08 3.73 12.51
C LYS A 28 -0.81 2.65 13.09
N ALA A 29 -1.47 2.97 14.19
CA ALA A 29 -2.33 2.00 14.86
C ALA A 29 -3.46 1.57 13.94
N THR A 30 -4.07 2.52 13.25
CA THR A 30 -5.14 2.21 12.33
C THR A 30 -4.64 1.33 11.18
N TRP A 31 -3.46 1.63 10.67
CA TRP A 31 -2.89 0.84 9.60
C TRP A 31 -2.66 -0.60 10.02
N TRP A 32 -2.00 -0.78 11.19
CA TRP A 32 -1.72 -2.12 11.67
C TRP A 32 -2.99 -2.90 11.98
N ASN A 33 -3.98 -2.21 12.50
CA ASN A 33 -5.25 -2.85 12.78
C ASN A 33 -5.91 -3.32 11.48
N GLY A 34 -5.86 -2.51 10.44
CA GLY A 34 -6.41 -2.89 9.16
C GLY A 34 -5.67 -4.06 8.53
N CYS A 35 -4.37 -4.15 8.76
CA CYS A 35 -3.61 -5.28 8.27
C CYS A 35 -4.05 -6.58 8.94
N LYS A 36 -4.40 -6.50 10.21
CA LYS A 36 -4.87 -7.67 10.94
C LYS A 36 -6.24 -8.11 10.49
N THR A 37 -7.11 -7.18 10.24
CA THR A 37 -8.50 -7.50 9.89
C THR A 37 -8.68 -7.83 8.42
N GLY A 38 -7.65 -7.61 7.60
CA GLY A 38 -7.75 -7.84 6.18
C GLY A 38 -8.20 -6.64 5.39
N GLN A 39 -8.46 -5.52 6.06
CA GLN A 39 -8.87 -4.30 5.39
C GLN A 39 -7.74 -3.73 4.54
N PHE A 40 -6.51 -3.87 5.03
CA PHE A 40 -5.32 -3.44 4.32
C PHE A 40 -4.44 -4.63 4.00
N PRO A 41 -3.55 -4.50 3.01
CA PRO A 41 -2.70 -5.64 2.61
C PRO A 41 -1.75 -6.03 3.74
N LYS A 42 -1.39 -7.30 3.75
CA LYS A 42 -0.51 -7.82 4.77
C LYS A 42 0.94 -7.54 4.43
N PRO A 43 1.77 -7.32 5.45
CA PRO A 43 3.18 -7.02 5.22
C PRO A 43 3.98 -8.27 4.89
N TYR A 44 5.14 -8.04 4.29
CA TYR A 44 6.12 -9.07 4.03
C TYR A 44 7.36 -8.80 4.88
N LYS A 45 7.93 -9.84 5.40
CA LYS A 45 9.18 -9.73 6.14
C LYS A 45 10.33 -9.93 5.18
N LEU A 46 11.05 -8.88 4.89
CA LEU A 46 12.19 -8.96 3.99
C LEU A 46 13.48 -9.28 4.71
N GLY A 47 13.47 -9.15 6.04
CA GLY A 47 14.63 -9.44 6.85
C GLY A 47 14.25 -9.37 8.30
N PRO A 48 15.20 -9.57 9.22
CA PRO A 48 14.90 -9.61 10.65
C PRO A 48 14.17 -8.38 11.17
N ARG A 49 14.49 -7.23 10.63
CA ARG A 49 13.85 -5.99 11.06
C ARG A 49 13.32 -5.19 9.91
N ILE A 50 13.08 -5.85 8.79
CA ILE A 50 12.62 -5.17 7.61
C ILE A 50 11.24 -5.68 7.26
N THR A 51 10.26 -4.82 7.48
CA THR A 51 8.88 -5.09 7.12
C THR A 51 8.48 -4.13 6.03
N ALA A 52 7.86 -4.66 4.99
CA ALA A 52 7.46 -3.83 3.87
C ALA A 52 6.24 -4.42 3.19
N TRP A 53 5.64 -3.66 2.31
CA TRP A 53 4.46 -4.08 1.57
C TRP A 53 4.76 -3.99 0.09
N LYS A 54 4.20 -4.91 -0.67
CA LYS A 54 4.34 -4.85 -2.11
C LYS A 54 3.71 -3.58 -2.64
N THR A 55 4.44 -2.88 -3.49
CA THR A 55 3.94 -1.64 -4.07
C THR A 55 2.62 -1.88 -4.81
N SER A 56 2.52 -2.99 -5.53
CA SER A 56 1.31 -3.29 -6.26
C SER A 56 0.12 -3.49 -5.33
N ASP A 57 0.34 -4.09 -4.17
CA ASP A 57 -0.73 -4.28 -3.20
C ASP A 57 -1.23 -2.94 -2.68
N ILE A 58 -0.31 -2.02 -2.46
CA ILE A 58 -0.68 -0.69 -1.96
C ILE A 58 -1.49 0.06 -3.00
N TYR A 59 -1.10 -0.01 -4.25
CA TYR A 59 -1.86 0.66 -5.31
C TYR A 59 -3.25 0.05 -5.47
N GLN A 60 -3.37 -1.25 -5.33
CA GLN A 60 -4.69 -1.87 -5.35
C GLN A 60 -5.54 -1.36 -4.20
N CYS A 61 -4.94 -1.21 -3.04
CA CYS A 61 -5.64 -0.70 -1.89
C CYS A 61 -6.16 0.71 -2.14
N LEU A 62 -5.33 1.54 -2.76
CA LEU A 62 -5.74 2.89 -3.09
C LEU A 62 -6.90 2.89 -4.07
N GLN A 63 -6.87 2.00 -5.03
CA GLN A 63 -7.97 1.90 -5.98
C GLN A 63 -9.27 1.50 -5.30
N GLN A 64 -9.19 0.63 -4.32
CA GLN A 64 -10.37 0.24 -3.57
C GLN A 64 -11.00 1.42 -2.86
N PHE A 65 -10.18 2.29 -2.34
CA PHE A 65 -10.71 3.50 -1.69
C PHE A 65 -11.47 4.36 -2.68
N GLN A 66 -10.94 4.51 -3.88
CA GLN A 66 -11.61 5.30 -4.90
C GLN A 66 -12.94 4.68 -5.30
N LEU A 67 -12.96 3.38 -5.46
CA LEU A 67 -14.18 2.70 -5.85
C LEU A 67 -15.26 2.82 -4.77
N SER A 68 -14.84 2.68 -3.53
CA SER A 68 -15.79 2.84 -2.42
C SER A 68 -16.40 4.22 -2.41
N ARG A 69 -15.58 5.22 -2.63
CA ARG A 69 -16.06 6.58 -2.63
C ARG A 69 -17.05 6.83 -3.75
N GLU A 70 -16.75 6.30 -4.92
CA GLU A 70 -17.64 6.47 -6.06
C GLU A 70 -18.97 5.77 -5.81
N ASN A 71 -18.92 4.60 -5.23
CA ASN A 71 -20.12 3.88 -4.91
C ASN A 71 -20.98 4.65 -3.93
N LYS A 72 -20.36 5.25 -2.96
CA LYS A 72 -21.08 6.03 -1.97
C LYS A 72 -21.74 7.24 -2.59
N SER A 73 -21.03 7.87 -3.49
CA SER A 73 -21.56 9.06 -4.13
C SER A 73 -22.79 8.75 -4.95
N GLY A 74 -22.75 7.58 -5.50
CA GLY A 74 -23.91 7.15 -6.28
C GLY A 74 -25.07 6.88 -5.38
#